data_362c5e38b49318dde669f7381432e29b
#
_entry.id   362c5e38b49318dde669f7381432e29b
#
_cell.length_a   1.000
_cell.length_b   1.000
_cell.length_c   1.000
_cell.angle_alpha   90.00
_cell.angle_beta   90.00
_cell.angle_gamma   90.00
#
_symmetry.space_group_name_H-M   'P 1'
#
loop_
_entity.id
_entity.type
_entity.pdbx_description
1 polymer ?
#
loop_
_entity_poly.entity_id
_entity_poly.type
_entity_poly.pdbx_seq_one_letter_code
_entity_poly.pdbx_strand_id
1 'polypeptide(L)'
;MSAMLVVLLAAGGGSRFAGPTHKLLHVLPDGRTVSAHAIDHAVEADIGPVLVVTGAVEVPVPAGVHTLHHAGWRDGQATSLAAAIDHADQLGVSHVLLALADQPGIPAEAWRRIAGHHEAPIGPHGDEVIVVASYDGRRGPHPVRLHRSSWSLLPRTGDDGARSLIRDQAHLVREVACPGSAADIDTLEDVTRWKSS
;
A
#
# COMPACT_ATOMS: atom_id res chain seq x y z
N MET A 1 1.85 -22.03 -4.85
CA MET A 1 1.47 -20.80 -4.14
C MET A 1 1.39 -19.69 -5.18
N SER A 2 0.30 -18.94 -5.21
CA SER A 2 0.19 -17.78 -6.13
C SER A 2 1.27 -16.77 -5.81
N ALA A 3 2.07 -16.36 -6.79
CA ALA A 3 3.10 -15.36 -6.58
C ALA A 3 2.47 -14.00 -6.25
N MET A 4 2.93 -13.35 -5.20
CA MET A 4 2.46 -12.04 -4.75
C MET A 4 3.59 -11.02 -4.84
N LEU A 5 3.25 -9.78 -5.19
CA LEU A 5 4.13 -8.62 -5.11
C LEU A 5 3.60 -7.67 -4.02
N VAL A 6 4.43 -7.32 -3.07
CA VAL A 6 4.12 -6.29 -2.06
C VAL A 6 4.51 -4.94 -2.62
N VAL A 7 3.58 -3.98 -2.64
CA VAL A 7 3.78 -2.65 -3.22
C VAL A 7 3.54 -1.57 -2.19
N LEU A 8 4.50 -0.66 -2.06
CA LEU A 8 4.39 0.56 -1.28
C LEU A 8 4.45 1.78 -2.19
N LEU A 9 3.36 2.57 -2.23
CA LEU A 9 3.36 3.83 -2.97
C LEU A 9 4.01 4.92 -2.12
N ALA A 10 5.13 5.46 -2.62
CA ALA A 10 5.96 6.48 -2.01
C ALA A 10 6.18 7.69 -2.93
N ALA A 11 5.33 7.87 -3.96
CA ALA A 11 5.57 8.83 -5.04
C ALA A 11 5.03 10.23 -4.76
N GLY A 12 4.08 10.39 -3.82
CA GLY A 12 3.36 11.63 -3.54
C GLY A 12 4.25 12.77 -3.07
N GLY A 13 3.89 14.02 -3.41
CA GLY A 13 4.67 15.24 -3.11
C GLY A 13 4.63 15.72 -1.66
N GLY A 14 3.80 15.16 -0.78
CA GLY A 14 3.74 15.55 0.64
C GLY A 14 3.35 17.01 0.89
N SER A 15 2.55 17.62 0.04
CA SER A 15 2.30 19.08 0.00
C SER A 15 1.66 19.66 1.29
N ARG A 16 0.99 18.82 2.08
CA ARG A 16 0.38 19.21 3.38
C ARG A 16 1.37 19.18 4.55
N PHE A 17 2.54 18.58 4.34
CA PHE A 17 3.53 18.44 5.40
C PHE A 17 4.41 19.69 5.51
N ALA A 18 4.23 20.47 6.58
CA ALA A 18 4.97 21.71 6.82
C ALA A 18 6.31 21.50 7.57
N GLY A 19 6.89 20.30 7.53
CA GLY A 19 8.18 19.99 8.16
C GLY A 19 9.38 20.45 7.32
N PRO A 20 10.59 20.36 7.89
CA PRO A 20 11.84 20.79 7.22
C PRO A 20 12.26 19.84 6.08
N THR A 21 11.70 18.64 6.03
CA THR A 21 11.99 17.61 5.03
C THR A 21 10.69 17.09 4.46
N HIS A 22 10.78 16.29 3.39
CA HIS A 22 9.60 15.56 2.88
C HIS A 22 9.04 14.60 3.93
N LYS A 23 7.69 14.46 4.03
CA LYS A 23 7.02 13.64 5.05
C LYS A 23 7.57 12.21 5.17
N LEU A 24 7.87 11.57 4.04
CA LEU A 24 8.42 10.20 4.02
C LEU A 24 9.83 10.09 4.61
N LEU A 25 10.60 11.18 4.56
CA LEU A 25 11.96 11.27 5.10
C LEU A 25 11.99 11.88 6.51
N HIS A 26 10.83 12.28 7.04
CA HIS A 26 10.75 12.81 8.38
C HIS A 26 11.06 11.72 9.42
N VAL A 27 11.94 12.05 10.38
CA VAL A 27 12.36 11.14 11.44
C VAL A 27 11.33 11.16 12.57
N LEU A 28 10.82 9.99 12.92
CA LEU A 28 9.90 9.78 14.02
C LEU A 28 10.63 9.71 15.37
N PRO A 29 9.95 9.79 16.52
CA PRO A 29 10.59 9.84 17.83
C PRO A 29 11.56 8.69 18.16
N ASP A 30 11.42 7.55 17.52
CA ASP A 30 12.29 6.38 17.65
C ASP A 30 13.55 6.42 16.76
N GLY A 31 13.76 7.51 16.00
CA GLY A 31 14.94 7.72 15.16
C GLY A 31 14.84 7.15 13.74
N ARG A 32 13.71 6.56 13.36
CA ARG A 32 13.46 6.00 12.00
C ARG A 32 12.58 6.93 11.18
N THR A 33 12.72 6.90 9.86
CA THR A 33 11.85 7.71 8.98
C THR A 33 10.46 7.08 8.85
N VAL A 34 9.46 7.89 8.50
CA VAL A 34 8.09 7.43 8.21
C VAL A 34 8.09 6.28 7.21
N SER A 35 8.79 6.46 6.07
CA SER A 35 8.87 5.42 5.05
C SER A 35 9.62 4.18 5.50
N ALA A 36 10.65 4.31 6.35
CA ALA A 36 11.40 3.16 6.85
C ALA A 36 10.52 2.21 7.66
N HIS A 37 9.64 2.73 8.52
CA HIS A 37 8.69 1.88 9.25
C HIS A 37 7.78 1.08 8.32
N ALA A 38 7.16 1.75 7.34
CA ALA A 38 6.25 1.09 6.41
C ALA A 38 6.98 0.01 5.57
N ILE A 39 8.20 0.31 5.11
CA ILE A 39 9.01 -0.62 4.31
C ILE A 39 9.45 -1.82 5.16
N ASP A 40 9.95 -1.59 6.38
CA ASP A 40 10.44 -2.67 7.22
C ASP A 40 9.31 -3.62 7.65
N HIS A 41 8.12 -3.11 7.97
CA HIS A 41 6.95 -3.95 8.25
C HIS A 41 6.53 -4.80 7.03
N ALA A 42 6.59 -4.23 5.83
CA ALA A 42 6.31 -4.96 4.60
C ALA A 42 7.36 -6.06 4.32
N VAL A 43 8.63 -5.78 4.56
CA VAL A 43 9.74 -6.76 4.45
C VAL A 43 9.62 -7.83 5.52
N GLU A 44 9.38 -7.46 6.78
CA GLU A 44 9.20 -8.39 7.90
C GLU A 44 8.03 -9.35 7.70
N ALA A 45 7.02 -8.94 6.94
CA ALA A 45 5.88 -9.80 6.63
C ALA A 45 6.26 -11.06 5.86
N ASP A 46 7.36 -11.04 5.11
CA ASP A 46 7.95 -12.17 4.36
C ASP A 46 6.94 -12.87 3.44
N ILE A 47 6.19 -12.06 2.67
CA ILE A 47 5.11 -12.55 1.78
C ILE A 47 5.63 -12.78 0.37
N GLY A 48 6.56 -11.95 -0.08
CA GLY A 48 7.10 -11.96 -1.43
C GLY A 48 7.97 -10.73 -1.70
N PRO A 49 8.43 -10.53 -2.95
CA PRO A 49 9.22 -9.36 -3.31
C PRO A 49 8.51 -8.06 -2.92
N VAL A 50 9.28 -7.07 -2.42
CA VAL A 50 8.79 -5.74 -2.06
C VAL A 50 9.23 -4.73 -3.13
N LEU A 51 8.28 -3.96 -3.64
CA LEU A 51 8.46 -2.88 -4.59
C LEU A 51 8.04 -1.55 -3.96
N VAL A 52 8.92 -0.57 -3.97
CA VAL A 52 8.63 0.81 -3.56
C VAL A 52 8.55 1.70 -4.80
N VAL A 53 7.38 2.28 -5.06
CA VAL A 53 7.19 3.22 -6.17
C VAL A 53 7.49 4.62 -5.68
N THR A 54 8.57 5.21 -6.15
CA THR A 54 9.04 6.57 -5.79
C THR A 54 8.64 7.61 -6.85
N GLY A 55 8.71 8.87 -6.49
CA GLY A 55 8.37 9.97 -7.42
C GLY A 55 8.97 11.31 -6.99
N ALA A 56 8.31 12.04 -6.09
CA ALA A 56 8.74 13.37 -5.63
C ALA A 56 10.10 13.33 -4.90
N VAL A 57 10.38 12.25 -4.19
CA VAL A 57 11.62 12.01 -3.46
C VAL A 57 12.04 10.56 -3.59
N GLU A 58 13.34 10.32 -3.49
CA GLU A 58 13.88 9.00 -3.28
C GLU A 58 13.83 8.67 -1.78
N VAL A 59 13.39 7.45 -1.46
CA VAL A 59 13.39 6.95 -0.07
C VAL A 59 14.46 5.86 0.05
N PRO A 60 15.25 5.85 1.13
CA PRO A 60 16.18 4.76 1.39
C PRO A 60 15.43 3.44 1.54
N VAL A 61 15.92 2.39 0.90
CA VAL A 61 15.36 1.05 0.99
C VAL A 61 16.43 0.06 1.42
N PRO A 62 16.10 -0.97 2.21
CA PRO A 62 17.04 -2.02 2.56
C PRO A 62 17.42 -2.91 1.37
N ALA A 63 18.50 -3.67 1.50
CA ALA A 63 18.90 -4.63 0.48
C ALA A 63 17.80 -5.65 0.20
N GLY A 64 17.57 -5.96 -1.08
CA GLY A 64 16.51 -6.88 -1.52
C GLY A 64 15.16 -6.22 -1.78
N VAL A 65 14.97 -4.96 -1.44
CA VAL A 65 13.78 -4.18 -1.83
C VAL A 65 14.03 -3.52 -3.19
N HIS A 66 13.07 -3.65 -4.09
CA HIS A 66 13.12 -3.04 -5.41
C HIS A 66 12.51 -1.64 -5.40
N THR A 67 13.03 -0.75 -6.24
CA THR A 67 12.48 0.59 -6.44
C THR A 67 12.05 0.80 -7.88
N LEU A 68 10.92 1.49 -8.08
CA LEU A 68 10.43 1.94 -9.38
C LEU A 68 10.20 3.45 -9.32
N HIS A 69 11.03 4.23 -10.02
CA HIS A 69 10.81 5.66 -10.10
C HIS A 69 9.72 5.98 -11.13
N HIS A 70 8.65 6.66 -10.70
CA HIS A 70 7.55 7.08 -11.56
C HIS A 70 7.58 8.61 -11.78
N ALA A 71 8.09 9.04 -12.93
CA ALA A 71 8.22 10.47 -13.25
C ALA A 71 6.87 11.22 -13.36
N GLY A 72 5.79 10.49 -13.73
CA GLY A 72 4.44 11.04 -13.87
C GLY A 72 3.64 11.15 -12.56
N TRP A 73 4.27 11.08 -11.39
CA TRP A 73 3.59 11.07 -10.09
C TRP A 73 2.68 12.28 -9.84
N ARG A 74 2.93 13.43 -10.52
CA ARG A 74 2.10 14.65 -10.39
C ARG A 74 0.70 14.49 -10.99
N ASP A 75 0.50 13.52 -11.85
CA ASP A 75 -0.79 13.25 -12.50
C ASP A 75 -1.73 12.42 -11.62
N GLY A 76 -1.37 12.24 -10.34
CA GLY A 76 -2.19 11.61 -9.30
C GLY A 76 -1.76 10.21 -8.90
N GLN A 77 -2.26 9.76 -7.74
CA GLN A 77 -1.89 8.48 -7.12
C GLN A 77 -2.19 7.28 -8.04
N ALA A 78 -3.25 7.35 -8.85
CA ALA A 78 -3.63 6.29 -9.77
C ALA A 78 -2.54 5.99 -10.81
N THR A 79 -1.76 6.98 -11.25
CA THR A 79 -0.66 6.76 -12.20
C THR A 79 0.48 5.97 -11.58
N SER A 80 0.80 6.23 -10.30
CA SER A 80 1.81 5.46 -9.56
C SER A 80 1.35 4.02 -9.29
N LEU A 81 0.07 3.83 -8.98
CA LEU A 81 -0.52 2.49 -8.88
C LEU A 81 -0.47 1.77 -10.22
N ALA A 82 -0.83 2.43 -11.32
CA ALA A 82 -0.79 1.86 -12.67
C ALA A 82 0.63 1.38 -13.04
N ALA A 83 1.66 2.18 -12.73
CA ALA A 83 3.06 1.78 -12.94
C ALA A 83 3.44 0.52 -12.14
N ALA A 84 2.98 0.41 -10.88
CA ALA A 84 3.19 -0.79 -10.06
C ALA A 84 2.47 -2.02 -10.64
N ILE A 85 1.24 -1.86 -11.12
CA ILE A 85 0.46 -2.93 -11.74
C ILE A 85 1.09 -3.40 -13.06
N ASP A 86 1.54 -2.46 -13.90
CA ASP A 86 2.23 -2.82 -15.16
C ASP A 86 3.53 -3.60 -14.86
N HIS A 87 4.26 -3.23 -13.79
CA HIS A 87 5.43 -3.99 -13.33
C HIS A 87 5.04 -5.38 -12.80
N ALA A 88 3.98 -5.48 -12.00
CA ALA A 88 3.47 -6.76 -11.49
C ALA A 88 3.02 -7.69 -12.63
N ASP A 89 2.43 -7.15 -13.68
CA ASP A 89 2.03 -7.89 -14.88
C ASP A 89 3.24 -8.47 -15.61
N GLN A 90 4.29 -7.68 -15.79
CA GLN A 90 5.57 -8.12 -16.38
C GLN A 90 6.24 -9.24 -15.60
N LEU A 91 6.13 -9.21 -14.26
CA LEU A 91 6.63 -10.28 -13.39
C LEU A 91 5.76 -11.54 -13.39
N GLY A 92 4.56 -11.49 -13.99
CA GLY A 92 3.64 -12.63 -14.07
C GLY A 92 3.03 -13.02 -12.71
N VAL A 93 3.05 -12.12 -11.71
CA VAL A 93 2.42 -12.40 -10.41
C VAL A 93 0.89 -12.37 -10.52
N SER A 94 0.22 -13.10 -9.65
CA SER A 94 -1.25 -13.17 -9.62
C SER A 94 -1.89 -12.17 -8.69
N HIS A 95 -1.16 -11.68 -7.68
CA HIS A 95 -1.68 -10.76 -6.67
C HIS A 95 -0.71 -9.59 -6.42
N VAL A 96 -1.29 -8.44 -6.10
CA VAL A 96 -0.58 -7.28 -5.52
C VAL A 96 -1.16 -7.02 -4.13
N LEU A 97 -0.28 -6.88 -3.13
CA LEU A 97 -0.60 -6.30 -1.84
C LEU A 97 -0.13 -4.86 -1.80
N LEU A 98 -1.06 -3.93 -1.64
CA LEU A 98 -0.83 -2.49 -1.76
C LEU A 98 -0.99 -1.77 -0.43
N ALA A 99 -0.05 -0.90 -0.09
CA ALA A 99 -0.22 0.15 0.92
C ALA A 99 0.55 1.43 0.55
N LEU A 100 0.46 2.44 1.41
CA LEU A 100 1.17 3.71 1.25
C LEU A 100 2.37 3.77 2.20
N ALA A 101 3.46 4.37 1.75
CA ALA A 101 4.69 4.51 2.55
C ALA A 101 4.58 5.56 3.67
N ASP A 102 3.49 6.31 3.73
CA ASP A 102 3.17 7.25 4.81
C ASP A 102 2.28 6.68 5.91
N GLN A 103 2.07 5.35 5.92
CA GLN A 103 1.29 4.60 6.92
C GLN A 103 2.20 3.72 7.79
N PRO A 104 3.02 4.31 8.67
CA PRO A 104 4.03 3.58 9.45
C PRO A 104 3.42 2.62 10.48
N GLY A 105 2.14 2.79 10.84
CA GLY A 105 1.45 2.01 11.85
C GLY A 105 0.84 0.69 11.37
N ILE A 106 1.09 0.26 10.13
CA ILE A 106 0.64 -1.03 9.60
C ILE A 106 1.69 -2.11 9.91
N PRO A 107 1.50 -2.97 10.92
CA PRO A 107 2.50 -3.95 11.31
C PRO A 107 2.56 -5.14 10.34
N ALA A 108 3.66 -5.89 10.36
CA ALA A 108 3.86 -7.08 9.53
C ALA A 108 2.72 -8.12 9.64
N GLU A 109 2.11 -8.25 10.81
CA GLU A 109 0.97 -9.13 11.04
C GLU A 109 -0.26 -8.73 10.21
N ALA A 110 -0.52 -7.42 10.02
CA ALA A 110 -1.62 -6.96 9.16
C ALA A 110 -1.41 -7.40 7.71
N TRP A 111 -0.18 -7.26 7.20
CA TRP A 111 0.19 -7.74 5.87
C TRP A 111 -0.03 -9.25 5.73
N ARG A 112 0.44 -10.05 6.72
CA ARG A 112 0.27 -11.52 6.72
C ARG A 112 -1.19 -11.92 6.71
N ARG A 113 -2.06 -11.24 7.49
CA ARG A 113 -3.50 -11.54 7.52
C ARG A 113 -4.17 -11.29 6.18
N ILE A 114 -3.87 -10.17 5.53
CA ILE A 114 -4.42 -9.86 4.22
C ILE A 114 -3.91 -10.82 3.15
N ALA A 115 -2.61 -11.16 3.17
CA ALA A 115 -2.03 -12.14 2.26
C ALA A 115 -2.62 -13.54 2.41
N GLY A 116 -2.76 -13.98 3.66
CA GLY A 116 -3.21 -15.33 4.01
C GLY A 116 -4.73 -15.52 4.00
N HIS A 117 -5.52 -14.47 3.74
CA HIS A 117 -6.97 -14.62 3.66
C HIS A 117 -7.36 -15.46 2.45
N HIS A 118 -8.02 -16.57 2.69
CA HIS A 118 -8.48 -17.49 1.66
C HIS A 118 -10.01 -17.53 1.65
N GLU A 119 -10.59 -17.19 0.53
CA GLU A 119 -12.01 -17.34 0.24
C GLU A 119 -12.15 -17.85 -1.19
N ALA A 120 -13.17 -18.67 -1.43
CA ALA A 120 -13.46 -19.11 -2.78
C ALA A 120 -13.89 -17.94 -3.66
N PRO A 121 -13.54 -17.94 -4.95
CA PRO A 121 -14.05 -16.97 -5.91
C PRO A 121 -15.57 -16.92 -5.87
N ILE A 122 -16.16 -15.75 -6.05
CA ILE A 122 -17.60 -15.52 -5.90
C ILE A 122 -18.26 -15.11 -7.21
N GLY A 123 -19.59 -15.28 -7.22
CA GLY A 123 -20.41 -14.96 -8.39
C GLY A 123 -20.34 -15.99 -9.52
N PRO A 124 -21.15 -15.81 -10.56
CA PRO A 124 -21.27 -16.75 -11.66
C PRO A 124 -20.02 -16.85 -12.55
N HIS A 125 -19.13 -15.87 -12.47
CA HIS A 125 -17.90 -15.79 -13.26
C HIS A 125 -16.64 -16.21 -12.47
N GLY A 126 -16.80 -16.60 -11.18
CA GLY A 126 -15.67 -16.97 -10.35
C GLY A 126 -14.75 -15.78 -10.06
N ASP A 127 -15.31 -14.61 -9.74
CA ASP A 127 -14.54 -13.40 -9.47
C ASP A 127 -13.76 -13.53 -8.17
N GLU A 128 -12.47 -13.18 -8.23
CA GLU A 128 -11.60 -13.17 -7.07
C GLU A 128 -11.92 -12.01 -6.14
N VAL A 129 -11.89 -12.28 -4.83
CA VAL A 129 -12.20 -11.27 -3.82
C VAL A 129 -11.11 -10.21 -3.69
N ILE A 130 -11.54 -8.98 -3.40
CA ILE A 130 -10.69 -7.85 -3.00
C ILE A 130 -10.62 -7.87 -1.47
N VAL A 131 -9.43 -8.13 -0.91
CA VAL A 131 -9.28 -8.21 0.54
C VAL A 131 -8.74 -6.89 1.07
N VAL A 132 -9.42 -6.29 2.04
CA VAL A 132 -9.05 -5.02 2.65
C VAL A 132 -8.92 -5.16 4.17
N ALA A 133 -7.98 -4.44 4.76
CA ALA A 133 -7.84 -4.40 6.21
C ALA A 133 -8.97 -3.61 6.86
N SER A 134 -9.34 -3.99 8.08
CA SER A 134 -10.15 -3.16 8.98
C SER A 134 -9.45 -3.02 10.33
N TYR A 135 -9.54 -1.84 10.93
CA TYR A 135 -8.91 -1.49 12.19
C TYR A 135 -10.01 -0.96 13.14
N ASP A 136 -10.07 -1.52 14.35
CA ASP A 136 -11.09 -1.14 15.35
C ASP A 136 -12.54 -1.16 14.80
N GLY A 137 -12.84 -2.17 13.96
CA GLY A 137 -14.16 -2.34 13.34
C GLY A 137 -14.50 -1.32 12.24
N ARG A 138 -13.51 -0.56 11.75
CA ARG A 138 -13.67 0.36 10.62
C ARG A 138 -12.81 -0.11 9.46
N ARG A 139 -13.35 -0.06 8.25
CA ARG A 139 -12.58 -0.35 7.05
C ARG A 139 -11.38 0.59 6.97
N GLY A 140 -10.17 0.03 6.95
CA GLY A 140 -8.95 0.74 6.65
C GLY A 140 -8.74 0.86 5.13
N PRO A 141 -7.94 1.85 4.68
CA PRO A 141 -7.60 1.92 3.26
C PRO A 141 -6.58 0.85 2.84
N HIS A 142 -5.74 0.36 3.75
CA HIS A 142 -4.61 -0.53 3.47
C HIS A 142 -4.28 -1.47 4.65
N PRO A 143 -3.57 -2.59 4.40
CA PRO A 143 -3.22 -3.12 3.09
C PRO A 143 -4.43 -3.61 2.30
N VAL A 144 -4.31 -3.60 0.98
CA VAL A 144 -5.32 -4.15 0.06
C VAL A 144 -4.68 -5.24 -0.78
N ARG A 145 -5.32 -6.41 -0.88
CA ARG A 145 -4.93 -7.46 -1.83
C ARG A 145 -5.83 -7.41 -3.04
N LEU A 146 -5.21 -7.30 -4.21
CA LEU A 146 -5.85 -7.24 -5.51
C LEU A 146 -5.40 -8.44 -6.36
N HIS A 147 -6.34 -9.24 -6.85
CA HIS A 147 -6.04 -10.27 -7.82
C HIS A 147 -5.94 -9.68 -9.24
N ARG A 148 -5.15 -10.32 -10.09
CA ARG A 148 -4.90 -9.90 -11.49
C ARG A 148 -6.19 -9.63 -12.29
N SER A 149 -7.26 -10.39 -12.08
CA SER A 149 -8.54 -10.21 -12.78
C SER A 149 -9.17 -8.83 -12.54
N SER A 150 -8.84 -8.17 -11.43
CA SER A 150 -9.37 -6.84 -11.09
C SER A 150 -8.50 -5.67 -11.59
N TRP A 151 -7.29 -5.91 -12.09
CA TRP A 151 -6.34 -4.83 -12.42
C TRP A 151 -6.80 -3.94 -13.57
N SER A 152 -7.53 -4.50 -14.54
CA SER A 152 -8.10 -3.73 -15.66
C SER A 152 -9.19 -2.74 -15.24
N LEU A 153 -9.75 -2.91 -14.03
CA LEU A 153 -10.76 -2.05 -13.44
C LEU A 153 -10.18 -0.88 -12.63
N LEU A 154 -8.85 -0.89 -12.38
CA LEU A 154 -8.18 0.18 -11.65
C LEU A 154 -8.10 1.46 -12.49
N PRO A 155 -8.30 2.64 -11.88
CA PRO A 155 -8.09 3.90 -12.57
C PRO A 155 -6.62 4.07 -12.94
N ARG A 156 -6.37 4.63 -14.12
CA ARG A 156 -5.01 4.89 -14.59
C ARG A 156 -4.60 6.36 -14.47
N THR A 157 -5.51 7.23 -14.03
CA THR A 157 -5.29 8.67 -13.83
C THR A 157 -6.09 9.17 -12.61
N GLY A 158 -5.66 10.31 -12.03
CA GLY A 158 -6.32 10.93 -10.88
C GLY A 158 -5.84 10.39 -9.53
N ASP A 159 -6.54 10.77 -8.46
CA ASP A 159 -6.07 10.55 -7.08
C ASP A 159 -6.75 9.40 -6.33
N ASP A 160 -7.75 8.76 -6.91
CA ASP A 160 -8.55 7.74 -6.22
C ASP A 160 -7.79 6.42 -5.93
N GLY A 161 -6.73 6.13 -6.70
CA GLY A 161 -5.97 4.90 -6.55
C GLY A 161 -6.88 3.66 -6.59
N ALA A 162 -6.75 2.75 -5.62
CA ALA A 162 -7.61 1.57 -5.50
C ALA A 162 -8.99 1.86 -4.88
N ARG A 163 -9.24 3.07 -4.36
CA ARG A 163 -10.48 3.40 -3.64
C ARG A 163 -11.72 3.32 -4.54
N SER A 164 -11.62 3.77 -5.80
CA SER A 164 -12.72 3.67 -6.76
C SER A 164 -13.10 2.22 -7.02
N LEU A 165 -12.13 1.35 -7.27
CA LEU A 165 -12.36 -0.08 -7.46
C LEU A 165 -13.07 -0.71 -6.25
N ILE A 166 -12.57 -0.44 -5.03
CA ILE A 166 -13.16 -0.97 -3.79
C ILE A 166 -14.61 -0.50 -3.61
N ARG A 167 -14.91 0.74 -3.97
CA ARG A 167 -16.26 1.31 -3.91
C ARG A 167 -17.19 0.68 -4.97
N ASP A 168 -16.69 0.61 -6.20
CA ASP A 168 -17.50 0.22 -7.36
C ASP A 168 -17.72 -1.30 -7.42
N GLN A 169 -16.82 -2.09 -6.81
CA GLN A 169 -16.89 -3.54 -6.69
C GLN A 169 -17.14 -4.00 -5.23
N ALA A 170 -17.98 -3.27 -4.49
CA ALA A 170 -18.19 -3.53 -3.06
C ALA A 170 -18.66 -4.96 -2.75
N HIS A 171 -19.33 -5.65 -3.67
CA HIS A 171 -19.76 -7.04 -3.53
C HIS A 171 -18.60 -8.05 -3.51
N LEU A 172 -17.45 -7.69 -4.11
CA LEU A 172 -16.21 -8.50 -4.09
C LEU A 172 -15.36 -8.22 -2.86
N VAL A 173 -15.65 -7.17 -2.08
CA VAL A 173 -14.81 -6.75 -0.96
C VAL A 173 -15.02 -7.63 0.26
N ARG A 174 -13.90 -8.06 0.86
CA ARG A 174 -13.85 -8.74 2.15
C ARG A 174 -12.97 -7.96 3.12
N GLU A 175 -13.52 -7.70 4.30
CA GLU A 175 -12.80 -6.99 5.35
C GLU A 175 -12.19 -7.98 6.33
N VAL A 176 -10.91 -7.81 6.60
CA VAL A 176 -10.16 -8.63 7.56
C VAL A 176 -9.68 -7.76 8.71
N ALA A 177 -10.05 -8.12 9.93
CA ALA A 177 -9.62 -7.41 11.13
C ALA A 177 -8.10 -7.53 11.30
N CYS A 178 -7.43 -6.39 11.35
CA CYS A 178 -5.98 -6.29 11.46
C CYS A 178 -5.58 -5.52 12.73
N PRO A 179 -4.42 -5.83 13.31
CA PRO A 179 -3.81 -5.02 14.36
C PRO A 179 -3.18 -3.76 13.76
N GLY A 180 -2.88 -2.77 14.62
CA GLY A 180 -2.19 -1.55 14.22
C GLY A 180 -3.12 -0.47 13.70
N SER A 181 -2.60 0.40 12.84
CA SER A 181 -3.31 1.55 12.31
C SER A 181 -2.87 1.87 10.89
N ALA A 182 -3.81 2.18 10.01
CA ALA A 182 -3.54 2.71 8.68
C ALA A 182 -3.66 4.25 8.63
N ALA A 183 -3.41 4.93 9.75
CA ALA A 183 -3.37 6.38 9.77
C ALA A 183 -2.17 6.91 8.97
N ASP A 184 -2.45 7.87 8.08
CA ASP A 184 -1.43 8.56 7.29
C ASP A 184 -0.67 9.58 8.15
N ILE A 185 0.62 9.74 7.91
CA ILE A 185 1.39 10.89 8.42
C ILE A 185 1.36 11.97 7.34
N ASP A 186 0.48 12.95 7.52
CA ASP A 186 0.29 14.06 6.57
C ASP A 186 0.73 15.41 7.13
N THR A 187 0.82 15.54 8.46
CA THR A 187 1.15 16.77 9.16
C THR A 187 2.12 16.53 10.32
N LEU A 188 2.73 17.60 10.86
CA LEU A 188 3.53 17.50 12.10
C LEU A 188 2.70 17.10 13.33
N GLU A 189 1.40 17.37 13.30
CA GLU A 189 0.49 16.96 14.35
C GLU A 189 0.30 15.42 14.33
N ASP A 190 0.25 14.80 13.16
CA ASP A 190 0.19 13.34 13.02
C ASP A 190 1.46 12.69 13.55
N VAL A 191 2.64 13.30 13.31
CA VAL A 191 3.90 12.85 13.92
C VAL A 191 3.83 12.86 15.44
N THR A 192 3.26 13.93 16.03
CA THR A 192 3.14 14.05 17.48
C THR A 192 2.18 13.00 18.08
N ARG A 193 1.15 12.63 17.32
CA ARG A 193 0.17 11.60 17.73
C ARG A 193 0.66 10.17 17.49
N TRP A 194 1.64 10.03 16.61
CA TRP A 194 2.15 8.70 16.27
C TRP A 194 2.83 8.05 17.46
N LYS A 195 2.47 6.78 17.70
CA LYS A 195 3.09 5.94 18.73
C LYS A 195 3.63 4.70 18.01
N SER A 196 4.88 4.37 18.29
CA SER A 196 5.46 3.10 17.85
C SER A 196 4.62 1.94 18.40
N SER A 197 4.21 1.05 17.52
CA SER A 197 3.43 -0.16 17.88
C SER A 197 4.35 -1.24 18.39
#